data_92ee5f1005d4bc8ac1fdbb37b967e57f
#
_entry.id   92ee5f1005d4bc8ac1fdbb37b967e57f
#
_cell.length_a   1.000
_cell.length_b   1.000
_cell.length_c   1.000
_cell.angle_alpha   90.00
_cell.angle_beta   90.00
_cell.angle_gamma   90.00
#
_symmetry.space_group_name_H-M   'P 1'
#
loop_
_entity.id
_entity.type
_entity.pdbx_description
1 polymer ?
#
loop_
_entity_poly.entity_id
_entity_poly.type
_entity_poly.pdbx_seq_one_letter_code
_entity_poly.pdbx_strand_id
1 'polypeptide(L)'
;MLNNNVVLARDEIGREAILTGRGLGFQRKRGQDVDASLISRRYIPADNAQSVAEVIAGIPLERLALIERVFRKAARGLNTDVPSSTLIAVVDHINQAMERVCQGLTMDYPLRAEVAHLHPEELQLAEAMVEEINAAQEVQLPGGEAVALALHLFTAAIGAPSAQAASEQSRLIGQVMGLLEKSFGEAFDADSVNAARFAVHLRYFLVRARTAVQIEDGTSSLVAEALRVSDPDAYRVARRIRDLLEIRLNTIVTDDETAYLALHVARLTSSLQQATQSDA
;
A
#
# COMPACT_ATOMS: atom_id res chain seq x y z
N MET A 1 -5.05 29.08 4.01
CA MET A 1 -3.63 29.37 3.83
C MET A 1 -2.89 28.66 4.96
N LEU A 2 -1.90 27.84 4.63
CA LEU A 2 -1.13 27.06 5.61
C LEU A 2 0.25 27.68 5.81
N ASN A 3 0.94 28.03 4.69
CA ASN A 3 2.18 28.75 4.72
C ASN A 3 2.33 29.60 3.44
N ASN A 4 3.50 30.21 3.22
CA ASN A 4 3.74 31.07 2.05
C ASN A 4 3.69 30.31 0.71
N ASN A 5 3.74 28.99 0.70
CA ASN A 5 3.88 28.17 -0.50
C ASN A 5 2.75 27.14 -0.66
N VAL A 6 1.92 26.93 0.37
CA VAL A 6 0.85 25.93 0.37
C VAL A 6 -0.47 26.57 0.77
N VAL A 7 -1.47 26.38 -0.06
CA VAL A 7 -2.82 26.94 0.12
C VAL A 7 -3.84 25.81 -0.04
N LEU A 8 -4.76 25.68 0.91
CA LEU A 8 -5.99 24.94 0.72
C LEU A 8 -7.00 25.86 0.04
N ALA A 9 -7.37 25.54 -1.18
CA ALA A 9 -8.30 26.29 -2.01
C ALA A 9 -9.60 25.49 -2.22
N ARG A 10 -10.64 26.20 -2.61
CA ARG A 10 -11.91 25.61 -2.97
C ARG A 10 -12.33 26.14 -4.33
N ASP A 11 -12.77 25.28 -5.24
CA ASP A 11 -13.25 25.67 -6.55
C ASP A 11 -14.71 26.21 -6.48
N GLU A 12 -15.21 26.71 -7.61
CA GLU A 12 -16.55 27.31 -7.73
C GLU A 12 -17.69 26.35 -7.35
N ILE A 13 -17.46 25.03 -7.45
CA ILE A 13 -18.43 23.99 -7.07
C ILE A 13 -18.14 23.40 -5.67
N GLY A 14 -17.26 24.05 -4.90
CA GLY A 14 -17.00 23.71 -3.50
C GLY A 14 -16.01 22.58 -3.27
N ARG A 15 -15.36 22.04 -4.30
CA ARG A 15 -14.33 20.96 -4.13
C ARG A 15 -13.03 21.55 -3.62
N GLU A 16 -12.46 20.89 -2.62
CA GLU A 16 -11.20 21.30 -2.03
C GLU A 16 -10.00 20.77 -2.83
N ALA A 17 -8.98 21.60 -2.95
CA ALA A 17 -7.70 21.26 -3.55
C ALA A 17 -6.56 21.89 -2.76
N ILE A 18 -5.46 21.17 -2.62
CA ILE A 18 -4.22 21.69 -2.05
C ILE A 18 -3.38 22.16 -3.21
N LEU A 19 -3.03 23.43 -3.19
CA LEU A 19 -2.22 24.08 -4.21
C LEU A 19 -0.85 24.39 -3.62
N THR A 20 0.20 24.08 -4.37
CA THR A 20 1.58 24.42 -3.98
C THR A 20 2.23 25.26 -5.05
N GLY A 21 3.09 26.18 -4.62
CA GLY A 21 3.85 27.06 -5.52
C GLY A 21 4.60 28.13 -4.74
N ARG A 22 5.71 28.57 -5.28
CA ARG A 22 6.59 29.55 -4.61
C ARG A 22 5.86 30.88 -4.43
N GLY A 23 5.69 31.31 -3.17
CA GLY A 23 5.01 32.55 -2.84
C GLY A 23 3.50 32.57 -3.03
N LEU A 24 2.87 31.42 -3.32
CA LEU A 24 1.44 31.30 -3.63
C LEU A 24 0.53 31.82 -2.50
N GLY A 25 0.92 31.62 -1.25
CA GLY A 25 0.22 32.12 -0.06
C GLY A 25 0.78 33.42 0.51
N PHE A 26 1.84 33.98 -0.09
CA PHE A 26 2.49 35.16 0.46
C PHE A 26 1.56 36.40 0.47
N GLN A 27 1.39 37.02 1.64
CA GLN A 27 0.48 38.15 1.89
C GLN A 27 -1.00 37.93 1.52
N ARG A 28 -1.42 36.67 1.27
CA ARG A 28 -2.82 36.36 0.99
C ARG A 28 -3.61 36.14 2.29
N LYS A 29 -4.86 36.55 2.27
CA LYS A 29 -5.80 36.34 3.38
C LYS A 29 -6.80 35.25 3.01
N ARG A 30 -7.42 34.63 4.02
CA ARG A 30 -8.48 33.64 3.82
C ARG A 30 -9.64 34.26 3.02
N GLY A 31 -10.09 33.55 1.99
CA GLY A 31 -11.20 33.98 1.11
C GLY A 31 -10.75 34.81 -0.09
N GLN A 32 -9.46 35.06 -0.29
CA GLN A 32 -8.95 35.70 -1.49
C GLN A 32 -8.66 34.69 -2.59
N ASP A 33 -8.78 35.15 -3.85
CA ASP A 33 -8.46 34.33 -5.01
C ASP A 33 -6.96 34.01 -5.07
N VAL A 34 -6.67 32.80 -5.56
CA VAL A 34 -5.31 32.32 -5.75
C VAL A 34 -4.82 32.74 -7.14
N ASP A 35 -3.59 33.25 -7.22
CA ASP A 35 -2.96 33.55 -8.49
C ASP A 35 -2.58 32.23 -9.20
N ALA A 36 -3.29 31.93 -10.28
CA ALA A 36 -3.11 30.70 -11.04
C ALA A 36 -1.70 30.56 -11.64
N SER A 37 -1.02 31.68 -11.93
CA SER A 37 0.35 31.68 -12.51
C SER A 37 1.41 31.18 -11.52
N LEU A 38 1.13 31.26 -10.22
CA LEU A 38 2.02 30.79 -9.16
C LEU A 38 1.79 29.32 -8.78
N ILE A 39 0.77 28.67 -9.33
CA ILE A 39 0.45 27.27 -9.02
C ILE A 39 1.45 26.36 -9.73
N SER A 40 2.29 25.69 -8.94
CA SER A 40 3.21 24.68 -9.44
C SER A 40 2.58 23.28 -9.46
N ARG A 41 1.75 22.97 -8.47
CA ARG A 41 1.08 21.64 -8.32
C ARG A 41 -0.29 21.78 -7.69
N ARG A 42 -1.15 20.83 -8.04
CA ARG A 42 -2.49 20.66 -7.46
C ARG A 42 -2.68 19.23 -7.00
N TYR A 43 -3.09 19.05 -5.74
CA TYR A 43 -3.46 17.75 -5.17
C TYR A 43 -4.93 17.76 -4.80
N ILE A 44 -5.62 16.67 -5.14
CA ILE A 44 -7.02 16.47 -4.76
C ILE A 44 -7.03 15.39 -3.70
N PRO A 45 -7.20 15.74 -2.42
CA PRO A 45 -7.28 14.75 -1.35
C PRO A 45 -8.61 13.99 -1.46
N ALA A 46 -8.56 12.70 -1.14
CA ALA A 46 -9.77 11.88 -1.08
C ALA A 46 -10.61 12.20 0.15
N ASP A 47 -9.92 12.44 1.28
CA ASP A 47 -10.51 12.74 2.59
C ASP A 47 -9.62 13.74 3.35
N ASN A 48 -10.20 14.45 4.32
CA ASN A 48 -9.51 15.32 5.27
C ASN A 48 -8.45 16.25 4.65
N ALA A 49 -8.87 17.08 3.71
CA ALA A 49 -8.00 18.01 2.96
C ALA A 49 -7.14 18.90 3.86
N GLN A 50 -7.62 19.25 5.05
CA GLN A 50 -6.89 20.10 6.00
C GLN A 50 -5.65 19.38 6.56
N SER A 51 -5.79 18.14 7.06
CA SER A 51 -4.65 17.38 7.60
C SER A 51 -3.61 17.07 6.52
N VAL A 52 -4.06 16.69 5.32
CA VAL A 52 -3.17 16.45 4.18
C VAL A 52 -2.41 17.72 3.80
N ALA A 53 -3.07 18.87 3.81
CA ALA A 53 -2.46 20.14 3.50
C ALA A 53 -1.42 20.57 4.56
N GLU A 54 -1.65 20.25 5.83
CA GLU A 54 -0.69 20.48 6.93
C GLU A 54 0.58 19.63 6.75
N VAL A 55 0.43 18.35 6.39
CA VAL A 55 1.56 17.47 6.07
C VAL A 55 2.39 18.07 4.92
N ILE A 56 1.75 18.41 3.79
CA ILE A 56 2.44 19.01 2.64
C ILE A 56 3.10 20.35 3.00
N ALA A 57 2.47 21.16 3.86
CA ALA A 57 3.01 22.44 4.28
C ALA A 57 4.28 22.30 5.14
N GLY A 58 4.47 21.18 5.81
CA GLY A 58 5.69 20.88 6.59
C GLY A 58 6.89 20.47 5.73
N ILE A 59 6.71 20.20 4.42
CA ILE A 59 7.75 19.67 3.55
C ILE A 59 8.32 20.79 2.64
N PRO A 60 9.66 20.93 2.54
CA PRO A 60 10.27 21.87 1.61
C PRO A 60 9.84 21.62 0.16
N LEU A 61 9.51 22.70 -0.59
CA LEU A 61 9.00 22.57 -1.97
C LEU A 61 9.97 21.82 -2.91
N GLU A 62 11.25 22.04 -2.75
CA GLU A 62 12.29 21.38 -3.53
C GLU A 62 12.29 19.86 -3.28
N ARG A 63 12.12 19.44 -2.02
CA ARG A 63 12.02 18.04 -1.64
C ARG A 63 10.72 17.43 -2.18
N LEU A 64 9.60 18.12 -2.03
CA LEU A 64 8.31 17.69 -2.58
C LEU A 64 8.41 17.47 -4.10
N ALA A 65 8.99 18.44 -4.83
CA ALA A 65 9.16 18.36 -6.28
C ALA A 65 10.12 17.22 -6.70
N LEU A 66 11.19 16.97 -5.95
CA LEU A 66 12.12 15.88 -6.18
C LEU A 66 11.41 14.52 -6.04
N ILE A 67 10.74 14.29 -4.90
CA ILE A 67 10.06 13.02 -4.62
C ILE A 67 8.97 12.75 -5.66
N GLU A 68 8.16 13.76 -5.98
CA GLU A 68 7.14 13.63 -7.02
C GLU A 68 7.73 13.25 -8.38
N ARG A 69 8.79 13.91 -8.80
CA ARG A 69 9.47 13.64 -10.08
C ARG A 69 10.00 12.21 -10.13
N VAL A 70 10.69 11.78 -9.07
CA VAL A 70 11.32 10.46 -8.97
C VAL A 70 10.25 9.37 -8.95
N PHE A 71 9.20 9.52 -8.12
CA PHE A 71 8.12 8.55 -8.02
C PHE A 71 7.32 8.44 -9.32
N ARG A 72 6.97 9.55 -9.97
CA ARG A 72 6.29 9.52 -11.28
C ARG A 72 7.15 8.92 -12.38
N LYS A 73 8.47 9.09 -12.32
CA LYS A 73 9.39 8.44 -13.26
C LYS A 73 9.36 6.92 -13.09
N ALA A 74 9.43 6.42 -11.86
CA ALA A 74 9.35 4.99 -11.57
C ALA A 74 7.98 4.40 -11.97
N ALA A 75 6.87 5.06 -11.62
CA ALA A 75 5.52 4.61 -11.97
C ALA A 75 5.29 4.53 -13.49
N ARG A 76 5.91 5.43 -14.27
CA ARG A 76 5.88 5.32 -15.75
C ARG A 76 6.59 4.06 -16.26
N GLY A 77 7.63 3.58 -15.57
CA GLY A 77 8.26 2.30 -15.87
C GLY A 77 7.29 1.12 -15.77
N LEU A 78 6.26 1.25 -14.93
CA LEU A 78 5.18 0.27 -14.74
C LEU A 78 3.92 0.59 -15.57
N ASN A 79 3.99 1.53 -16.52
CA ASN A 79 2.85 2.02 -17.32
C ASN A 79 1.64 2.46 -16.46
N THR A 80 1.92 3.13 -15.34
CA THR A 80 0.92 3.44 -14.33
C THR A 80 0.80 4.94 -14.09
N ASP A 81 -0.46 5.42 -13.97
CA ASP A 81 -0.77 6.75 -13.48
C ASP A 81 -0.73 6.79 -11.95
N VAL A 82 -0.18 7.87 -11.40
CA VAL A 82 -0.03 8.05 -9.96
C VAL A 82 -1.20 8.85 -9.40
N PRO A 83 -2.07 8.23 -8.58
CA PRO A 83 -3.10 8.96 -7.85
C PRO A 83 -2.48 9.97 -6.87
N SER A 84 -3.15 11.12 -6.68
CA SER A 84 -2.68 12.14 -5.74
C SER A 84 -2.54 11.60 -4.31
N SER A 85 -3.41 10.70 -3.88
CA SER A 85 -3.36 10.07 -2.56
C SER A 85 -2.10 9.23 -2.37
N THR A 86 -1.73 8.42 -3.37
CA THR A 86 -0.50 7.62 -3.33
C THR A 86 0.73 8.51 -3.32
N LEU A 87 0.74 9.57 -4.13
CA LEU A 87 1.86 10.51 -4.16
C LEU A 87 2.06 11.21 -2.81
N ILE A 88 0.97 11.63 -2.17
CA ILE A 88 1.00 12.26 -0.84
C ILE A 88 1.56 11.28 0.19
N ALA A 89 1.10 10.02 0.18
CA ALA A 89 1.60 8.99 1.08
C ALA A 89 3.11 8.71 0.90
N VAL A 90 3.59 8.69 -0.33
CA VAL A 90 5.02 8.53 -0.64
C VAL A 90 5.84 9.73 -0.16
N VAL A 91 5.35 10.94 -0.40
CA VAL A 91 6.02 12.18 0.03
C VAL A 91 6.14 12.22 1.55
N ASP A 92 5.06 11.92 2.25
CA ASP A 92 5.04 11.85 3.72
C ASP A 92 5.98 10.76 4.24
N HIS A 93 5.93 9.55 3.67
CA HIS A 93 6.81 8.44 4.01
C HIS A 93 8.29 8.82 3.90
N ILE A 94 8.71 9.37 2.77
CA ILE A 94 10.11 9.74 2.53
C ILE A 94 10.52 10.89 3.48
N ASN A 95 9.65 11.87 3.70
CA ASN A 95 9.96 12.95 4.65
C ASN A 95 10.16 12.41 6.06
N GLN A 96 9.27 11.54 6.54
CA GLN A 96 9.41 10.89 7.84
C GLN A 96 10.65 9.99 7.92
N ALA A 97 11.01 9.29 6.83
CA ALA A 97 12.22 8.49 6.77
C ALA A 97 13.48 9.36 6.93
N MET A 98 13.55 10.51 6.26
CA MET A 98 14.63 11.47 6.42
C MET A 98 14.71 12.03 7.84
N GLU A 99 13.57 12.34 8.46
CA GLU A 99 13.51 12.80 9.85
C GLU A 99 14.03 11.73 10.81
N ARG A 100 13.65 10.45 10.63
CA ARG A 100 14.19 9.33 11.42
C ARG A 100 15.71 9.24 11.30
N VAL A 101 16.24 9.32 10.08
CA VAL A 101 17.70 9.29 9.86
C VAL A 101 18.39 10.45 10.58
N CYS A 102 17.85 11.66 10.52
CA CYS A 102 18.38 12.80 11.26
C CYS A 102 18.40 12.58 12.79
N GLN A 103 17.47 11.78 13.30
CA GLN A 103 17.38 11.41 14.72
C GLN A 103 18.24 10.16 15.07
N GLY A 104 18.98 9.59 14.11
CA GLY A 104 19.76 8.37 14.29
C GLY A 104 18.90 7.10 14.42
N LEU A 105 17.63 7.16 14.04
CA LEU A 105 16.72 6.03 14.08
C LEU A 105 16.75 5.27 12.75
N THR A 106 16.85 3.95 12.82
CA THR A 106 16.71 3.05 11.66
C THR A 106 15.43 2.27 11.75
N MET A 107 14.81 2.00 10.60
CA MET A 107 13.65 1.13 10.51
C MET A 107 14.06 -0.18 9.82
N ASP A 108 13.66 -1.31 10.40
CA ASP A 108 13.84 -2.61 9.78
C ASP A 108 12.63 -2.97 8.92
N TYR A 109 12.90 -3.54 7.74
CA TYR A 109 11.87 -3.96 6.79
C TYR A 109 11.92 -5.48 6.64
N PRO A 110 11.25 -6.25 7.52
CA PRO A 110 11.31 -7.71 7.54
C PRO A 110 10.74 -8.36 6.27
N LEU A 111 9.95 -7.62 5.47
CA LEU A 111 9.31 -8.13 4.25
C LEU A 111 10.20 -8.04 3.00
N ARG A 112 11.51 -7.69 3.12
CA ARG A 112 12.39 -7.53 1.95
C ARG A 112 12.43 -8.76 1.05
N ALA A 113 12.53 -9.96 1.63
CA ALA A 113 12.59 -11.20 0.86
C ALA A 113 11.28 -11.47 0.09
N GLU A 114 10.14 -11.22 0.74
CA GLU A 114 8.82 -11.37 0.12
C GLU A 114 8.63 -10.36 -1.02
N VAL A 115 8.98 -9.09 -0.80
CA VAL A 115 8.88 -8.05 -1.82
C VAL A 115 9.81 -8.33 -2.98
N ALA A 116 11.04 -8.79 -2.74
CA ALA A 116 11.98 -9.15 -3.79
C ALA A 116 11.48 -10.32 -4.67
N HIS A 117 10.72 -11.23 -4.08
CA HIS A 117 10.17 -12.37 -4.81
C HIS A 117 8.87 -12.03 -5.54
N LEU A 118 7.97 -11.28 -4.89
CA LEU A 118 6.63 -11.00 -5.43
C LEU A 118 6.57 -9.73 -6.29
N HIS A 119 7.49 -8.78 -6.08
CA HIS A 119 7.51 -7.45 -6.69
C HIS A 119 8.92 -7.04 -7.14
N PRO A 120 9.61 -7.90 -7.94
CA PRO A 120 11.01 -7.64 -8.32
C PRO A 120 11.17 -6.37 -9.16
N GLU A 121 10.20 -6.06 -10.03
CA GLU A 121 10.25 -4.86 -10.88
C GLU A 121 10.05 -3.59 -10.05
N GLU A 122 9.03 -3.59 -9.17
CA GLU A 122 8.78 -2.46 -8.28
C GLU A 122 9.94 -2.25 -7.31
N LEU A 123 10.55 -3.33 -6.81
CA LEU A 123 11.71 -3.22 -5.93
C LEU A 123 12.91 -2.62 -6.64
N GLN A 124 13.21 -3.07 -7.85
CA GLN A 124 14.29 -2.51 -8.66
C GLN A 124 14.09 -1.01 -8.94
N LEU A 125 12.87 -0.62 -9.29
CA LEU A 125 12.52 0.79 -9.49
C LEU A 125 12.62 1.59 -8.19
N ALA A 126 12.21 1.02 -7.07
CA ALA A 126 12.30 1.66 -5.76
C ALA A 126 13.74 1.82 -5.27
N GLU A 127 14.62 0.86 -5.54
CA GLU A 127 16.06 0.97 -5.27
C GLU A 127 16.67 2.14 -6.08
N ALA A 128 16.35 2.25 -7.38
CA ALA A 128 16.78 3.37 -8.20
C ALA A 128 16.19 4.72 -7.71
N MET A 129 14.97 4.73 -7.16
CA MET A 129 14.40 5.93 -6.52
C MET A 129 15.22 6.36 -5.31
N VAL A 130 15.58 5.44 -4.42
CA VAL A 130 16.40 5.74 -3.22
C VAL A 130 17.74 6.32 -3.65
N GLU A 131 18.39 5.73 -4.66
CA GLU A 131 19.67 6.23 -5.20
C GLU A 131 19.52 7.67 -5.77
N GLU A 132 18.48 7.93 -6.57
CA GLU A 132 18.26 9.26 -7.16
C GLU A 132 17.94 10.31 -6.08
N ILE A 133 17.18 9.95 -5.05
CA ILE A 133 16.89 10.84 -3.92
C ILE A 133 18.16 11.14 -3.13
N ASN A 134 18.95 10.10 -2.81
CA ASN A 134 20.21 10.21 -2.06
C ASN A 134 21.25 11.05 -2.81
N ALA A 135 21.30 10.98 -4.14
CA ALA A 135 22.18 11.81 -4.94
C ALA A 135 21.81 13.32 -4.90
N ALA A 136 20.56 13.64 -4.57
CA ALA A 136 20.03 15.01 -4.57
C ALA A 136 19.81 15.59 -3.16
N GLN A 137 20.02 14.80 -2.10
CA GLN A 137 19.77 15.21 -0.71
C GLN A 137 21.01 14.94 0.16
N GLU A 138 21.22 15.78 1.17
CA GLU A 138 22.29 15.56 2.16
C GLU A 138 22.00 14.38 3.09
N VAL A 139 20.72 14.21 3.45
CA VAL A 139 20.27 13.11 4.28
C VAL A 139 20.12 11.85 3.42
N GLN A 140 20.87 10.81 3.75
CA GLN A 140 20.90 9.56 3.00
C GLN A 140 19.84 8.59 3.53
N LEU A 141 18.87 8.23 2.71
CA LEU A 141 17.88 7.20 3.02
C LEU A 141 18.55 5.82 3.09
N PRO A 142 18.25 5.00 4.09
CA PRO A 142 18.68 3.61 4.12
C PRO A 142 18.12 2.82 2.93
N GLY A 143 18.90 1.87 2.39
CA GLY A 143 18.44 1.02 1.28
C GLY A 143 17.20 0.18 1.60
N GLY A 144 16.90 -0.05 2.88
CA GLY A 144 15.66 -0.72 3.32
C GLY A 144 14.38 0.04 2.96
N GLU A 145 14.43 1.37 2.82
CA GLU A 145 13.27 2.18 2.41
C GLU A 145 12.74 1.80 1.01
N ALA A 146 13.58 1.19 0.17
CA ALA A 146 13.15 0.67 -1.13
C ALA A 146 12.01 -0.35 -1.02
N VAL A 147 11.95 -1.12 0.08
CA VAL A 147 10.88 -2.10 0.31
C VAL A 147 9.52 -1.40 0.45
N ALA A 148 9.44 -0.35 1.25
CA ALA A 148 8.21 0.41 1.41
C ALA A 148 7.83 1.16 0.13
N LEU A 149 8.82 1.73 -0.57
CA LEU A 149 8.59 2.42 -1.84
C LEU A 149 8.12 1.47 -2.95
N ALA A 150 8.64 0.23 -2.99
CA ALA A 150 8.15 -0.81 -3.90
C ALA A 150 6.66 -1.11 -3.66
N LEU A 151 6.23 -1.20 -2.40
CA LEU A 151 4.83 -1.40 -2.05
C LEU A 151 3.96 -0.18 -2.43
N HIS A 152 4.47 1.03 -2.35
CA HIS A 152 3.78 2.22 -2.86
C HIS A 152 3.68 2.23 -4.39
N LEU A 153 4.74 1.83 -5.11
CA LEU A 153 4.72 1.67 -6.56
C LEU A 153 3.71 0.62 -6.99
N PHE A 154 3.73 -0.53 -6.34
CA PHE A 154 2.77 -1.59 -6.56
C PHE A 154 1.33 -1.10 -6.30
N THR A 155 1.07 -0.38 -5.20
CA THR A 155 -0.25 0.20 -4.91
C THR A 155 -0.69 1.19 -5.99
N ALA A 156 0.24 1.96 -6.56
CA ALA A 156 -0.04 2.84 -7.69
C ALA A 156 -0.34 2.05 -8.96
N ALA A 157 0.44 0.98 -9.24
CA ALA A 157 0.30 0.13 -10.43
C ALA A 157 -1.03 -0.62 -10.47
N ILE A 158 -1.54 -1.01 -9.31
CA ILE A 158 -2.89 -1.59 -9.19
C ILE A 158 -3.96 -0.60 -9.67
N GLY A 159 -3.58 0.66 -9.89
CA GLY A 159 -4.45 1.76 -10.21
C GLY A 159 -5.46 1.99 -9.10
N ALA A 160 -5.68 3.20 -8.63
CA ALA A 160 -6.91 3.44 -7.88
C ALA A 160 -8.05 3.12 -8.85
N PRO A 161 -8.65 1.93 -8.75
CA PRO A 161 -9.89 1.71 -9.46
C PRO A 161 -10.77 2.87 -9.03
N SER A 162 -11.74 3.24 -9.80
CA SER A 162 -12.79 4.17 -9.37
C SER A 162 -13.14 3.88 -7.90
N ALA A 163 -13.56 4.86 -7.13
CA ALA A 163 -13.98 4.66 -5.73
C ALA A 163 -14.90 3.42 -5.56
N GLN A 164 -15.63 3.06 -6.61
CA GLN A 164 -16.46 1.88 -6.71
C GLN A 164 -15.64 0.58 -6.68
N ALA A 165 -14.56 0.47 -7.43
CA ALA A 165 -13.76 -0.76 -7.45
C ALA A 165 -12.90 -0.91 -6.18
N ALA A 166 -12.50 0.20 -5.52
CA ALA A 166 -11.89 0.15 -4.18
C ALA A 166 -12.90 -0.33 -3.13
N SER A 167 -14.14 0.12 -3.23
CA SER A 167 -15.25 -0.34 -2.38
C SER A 167 -15.54 -1.83 -2.59
N GLU A 168 -15.58 -2.30 -3.84
CA GLU A 168 -15.79 -3.71 -4.17
C GLU A 168 -14.66 -4.60 -3.64
N GLN A 169 -13.40 -4.16 -3.76
CA GLN A 169 -12.24 -4.86 -3.23
C GLN A 169 -12.29 -4.94 -1.70
N SER A 170 -12.57 -3.83 -1.02
CA SER A 170 -12.71 -3.81 0.45
C SER A 170 -13.84 -4.71 0.92
N ARG A 171 -14.98 -4.72 0.20
CA ARG A 171 -16.11 -5.60 0.49
C ARG A 171 -15.74 -7.07 0.33
N LEU A 172 -14.97 -7.43 -0.71
CA LEU A 172 -14.55 -8.80 -0.94
C LEU A 172 -13.57 -9.28 0.14
N ILE A 173 -12.61 -8.43 0.53
CA ILE A 173 -11.72 -8.71 1.66
C ILE A 173 -12.54 -8.91 2.94
N GLY A 174 -13.50 -8.05 3.23
CA GLY A 174 -14.40 -8.19 4.37
C GLY A 174 -15.20 -9.50 4.35
N GLN A 175 -15.64 -9.94 3.18
CA GLN A 175 -16.34 -11.24 3.04
C GLN A 175 -15.42 -12.43 3.35
N VAL A 176 -14.17 -12.38 2.92
CA VAL A 176 -13.18 -13.43 3.23
C VAL A 176 -12.84 -13.43 4.73
N MET A 177 -12.63 -12.26 5.33
CA MET A 177 -12.38 -12.14 6.77
C MET A 177 -13.57 -12.68 7.59
N GLY A 178 -14.80 -12.35 7.22
CA GLY A 178 -16.01 -12.89 7.84
C GLY A 178 -16.20 -14.41 7.63
N LEU A 179 -15.65 -14.99 6.55
CA LEU A 179 -15.61 -16.43 6.35
C LEU A 179 -14.60 -17.09 7.30
N LEU A 180 -13.44 -16.47 7.53
CA LEU A 180 -12.45 -16.92 8.51
C LEU A 180 -13.03 -16.88 9.93
N GLU A 181 -13.66 -15.79 10.33
CA GLU A 181 -14.30 -15.63 11.63
C GLU A 181 -15.36 -16.71 11.86
N LYS A 182 -16.22 -16.97 10.88
CA LYS A 182 -17.23 -18.05 10.95
C LYS A 182 -16.63 -19.45 10.99
N SER A 183 -15.46 -19.65 10.39
CA SER A 183 -14.82 -20.96 10.31
C SER A 183 -14.04 -21.32 11.56
N PHE A 184 -13.43 -20.32 12.20
CA PHE A 184 -12.54 -20.51 13.35
C PHE A 184 -13.11 -19.97 14.67
N GLY A 185 -14.21 -19.18 14.62
CA GLY A 185 -14.85 -18.63 15.82
C GLY A 185 -13.89 -17.76 16.65
N GLU A 186 -13.90 -17.96 17.97
CA GLU A 186 -13.02 -17.26 18.91
C GLU A 186 -11.51 -17.51 18.65
N ALA A 187 -11.19 -18.54 17.91
CA ALA A 187 -9.82 -18.83 17.49
C ALA A 187 -9.29 -17.88 16.39
N PHE A 188 -10.11 -17.02 15.84
CA PHE A 188 -9.71 -16.01 14.86
C PHE A 188 -9.72 -14.62 15.49
N ASP A 189 -8.52 -14.04 15.63
CA ASP A 189 -8.35 -12.65 16.04
C ASP A 189 -8.14 -11.76 14.80
N ALA A 190 -9.18 -10.98 14.46
CA ALA A 190 -9.18 -10.07 13.31
C ALA A 190 -8.17 -8.91 13.47
N ASP A 191 -7.80 -8.56 14.70
CA ASP A 191 -6.86 -7.48 15.00
C ASP A 191 -5.41 -7.98 15.11
N SER A 192 -5.18 -9.29 14.94
CA SER A 192 -3.84 -9.87 14.99
C SER A 192 -2.96 -9.43 13.82
N VAL A 193 -1.65 -9.42 14.05
CA VAL A 193 -0.65 -9.17 13.00
C VAL A 193 -0.79 -10.18 11.86
N ASN A 194 -1.14 -11.43 12.16
CA ASN A 194 -1.34 -12.46 11.15
C ASN A 194 -2.58 -12.19 10.29
N ALA A 195 -3.68 -11.71 10.88
CA ALA A 195 -4.88 -11.30 10.14
C ALA A 195 -4.59 -10.08 9.23
N ALA A 196 -3.85 -9.10 9.72
CA ALA A 196 -3.41 -7.96 8.91
C ALA A 196 -2.53 -8.41 7.72
N ARG A 197 -1.57 -9.31 7.96
CA ARG A 197 -0.74 -9.90 6.88
C ARG A 197 -1.59 -10.67 5.87
N PHE A 198 -2.52 -11.50 6.33
CA PHE A 198 -3.42 -12.22 5.44
C PHE A 198 -4.24 -11.26 4.57
N ALA A 199 -4.79 -10.19 5.13
CA ALA A 199 -5.55 -9.18 4.38
C ALA A 199 -4.68 -8.50 3.29
N VAL A 200 -3.39 -8.22 3.58
CA VAL A 200 -2.43 -7.71 2.61
C VAL A 200 -2.20 -8.73 1.49
N HIS A 201 -1.92 -9.99 1.81
CA HIS A 201 -1.72 -11.05 0.80
C HIS A 201 -2.97 -11.28 -0.05
N LEU A 202 -4.15 -11.24 0.56
CA LEU A 202 -5.41 -11.32 -0.18
C LEU A 202 -5.57 -10.15 -1.15
N ARG A 203 -5.17 -8.93 -0.76
CA ARG A 203 -5.18 -7.77 -1.65
C ARG A 203 -4.27 -8.00 -2.86
N TYR A 204 -3.07 -8.53 -2.65
CA TYR A 204 -2.14 -8.87 -3.73
C TYR A 204 -2.69 -9.95 -4.66
N PHE A 205 -3.29 -11.01 -4.10
CA PHE A 205 -3.99 -12.00 -4.89
C PHE A 205 -5.07 -11.37 -5.79
N LEU A 206 -5.91 -10.49 -5.23
CA LEU A 206 -7.00 -9.84 -5.99
C LEU A 206 -6.48 -9.04 -7.19
N VAL A 207 -5.28 -8.54 -7.11
CA VAL A 207 -4.62 -7.84 -8.21
C VAL A 207 -4.16 -8.82 -9.26
N ARG A 208 -3.40 -9.85 -8.88
CA ARG A 208 -2.92 -10.89 -9.80
C ARG A 208 -4.10 -11.55 -10.54
N ALA A 209 -5.17 -11.83 -9.83
CA ALA A 209 -6.39 -12.40 -10.41
C ALA A 209 -7.04 -11.48 -11.47
N ARG A 210 -6.99 -10.15 -11.27
CA ARG A 210 -7.52 -9.17 -12.23
C ARG A 210 -6.61 -8.96 -13.44
N THR A 211 -5.30 -9.06 -13.25
CA THR A 211 -4.30 -8.88 -14.33
C THR A 211 -4.00 -10.19 -15.06
N ALA A 212 -4.66 -11.29 -14.71
CA ALA A 212 -4.43 -12.63 -15.22
C ALA A 212 -2.96 -13.12 -15.07
N VAL A 213 -2.25 -12.60 -14.05
CA VAL A 213 -0.88 -13.00 -13.70
C VAL A 213 -0.94 -13.69 -12.33
N GLN A 214 -1.47 -14.90 -12.30
CA GLN A 214 -1.51 -15.72 -11.08
C GLN A 214 -0.20 -16.51 -10.91
N ILE A 215 0.06 -16.96 -9.69
CA ILE A 215 1.21 -17.82 -9.39
C ILE A 215 1.00 -19.18 -10.07
N GLU A 216 1.99 -19.62 -10.85
CA GLU A 216 2.05 -20.92 -11.53
C GLU A 216 3.49 -21.44 -11.50
N ASP A 217 4.05 -21.66 -10.31
CA ASP A 217 5.46 -22.07 -10.16
C ASP A 217 5.64 -23.58 -9.95
N GLY A 218 4.53 -24.34 -9.85
CA GLY A 218 4.54 -25.78 -9.70
C GLY A 218 5.01 -26.31 -8.33
N THR A 219 5.44 -25.44 -7.43
CA THR A 219 5.91 -25.79 -6.08
C THR A 219 4.75 -26.06 -5.14
N SER A 220 3.57 -25.62 -5.48
CA SER A 220 2.38 -25.62 -4.65
C SER A 220 1.81 -27.00 -4.38
N SER A 221 1.98 -27.95 -5.30
CA SER A 221 1.41 -29.30 -5.13
C SER A 221 1.97 -30.00 -3.89
N LEU A 222 3.27 -29.83 -3.59
CA LEU A 222 3.91 -30.38 -2.40
C LEU A 222 3.47 -29.62 -1.13
N VAL A 223 3.37 -28.30 -1.19
CA VAL A 223 2.90 -27.47 -0.06
C VAL A 223 1.43 -27.75 0.22
N ALA A 224 0.59 -27.82 -0.81
CA ALA A 224 -0.83 -28.15 -0.68
C ALA A 224 -1.04 -29.53 -0.05
N GLU A 225 -0.27 -30.54 -0.49
CA GLU A 225 -0.34 -31.90 0.05
C GLU A 225 0.12 -31.95 1.51
N ALA A 226 1.23 -31.24 1.83
CA ALA A 226 1.72 -31.13 3.20
C ALA A 226 0.67 -30.47 4.12
N LEU A 227 0.04 -29.38 3.69
CA LEU A 227 -0.98 -28.68 4.46
C LEU A 227 -2.27 -29.50 4.58
N ARG A 228 -2.65 -30.24 3.55
CA ARG A 228 -3.80 -31.12 3.60
C ARG A 228 -3.69 -32.20 4.70
N VAL A 229 -2.44 -32.61 4.98
CA VAL A 229 -2.14 -33.62 6.02
C VAL A 229 -1.92 -32.97 7.39
N SER A 230 -1.16 -31.86 7.44
CA SER A 230 -0.75 -31.22 8.71
C SER A 230 -1.82 -30.29 9.29
N ASP A 231 -2.60 -29.61 8.45
CA ASP A 231 -3.69 -28.70 8.86
C ASP A 231 -4.88 -28.81 7.88
N PRO A 232 -5.65 -29.89 7.95
CA PRO A 232 -6.78 -30.14 7.04
C PRO A 232 -7.89 -29.08 7.17
N ASP A 233 -8.02 -28.42 8.32
CA ASP A 233 -9.01 -27.38 8.54
C ASP A 233 -8.63 -26.09 7.83
N ALA A 234 -7.39 -25.66 7.94
CA ALA A 234 -6.88 -24.50 7.21
C ALA A 234 -7.00 -24.73 5.68
N TYR A 235 -6.65 -25.92 5.20
CA TYR A 235 -6.77 -26.27 3.78
C TYR A 235 -8.23 -26.24 3.31
N ARG A 236 -9.16 -26.74 4.10
CA ARG A 236 -10.60 -26.72 3.81
C ARG A 236 -11.14 -25.30 3.74
N VAL A 237 -10.72 -24.44 4.66
CA VAL A 237 -11.12 -23.03 4.68
C VAL A 237 -10.53 -22.29 3.49
N ALA A 238 -9.28 -22.53 3.13
CA ALA A 238 -8.65 -21.93 1.94
C ALA A 238 -9.41 -22.32 0.64
N ARG A 239 -9.87 -23.55 0.51
CA ARG A 239 -10.72 -23.96 -0.62
C ARG A 239 -12.05 -23.21 -0.65
N ARG A 240 -12.69 -22.98 0.49
CA ARG A 240 -13.92 -22.17 0.56
C ARG A 240 -13.67 -20.72 0.17
N ILE A 241 -12.50 -20.17 0.55
CA ILE A 241 -12.06 -18.83 0.12
C ILE A 241 -11.87 -18.83 -1.39
N ARG A 242 -11.19 -19.83 -1.97
CA ARG A 242 -11.04 -19.97 -3.42
C ARG A 242 -12.40 -19.95 -4.13
N ASP A 243 -13.33 -20.80 -3.71
CA ASP A 243 -14.65 -20.91 -4.33
C ASP A 243 -15.42 -19.56 -4.28
N LEU A 244 -15.31 -18.82 -3.16
CA LEU A 244 -15.86 -17.47 -3.04
C LEU A 244 -15.21 -16.49 -4.03
N LEU A 245 -13.88 -16.53 -4.14
CA LEU A 245 -13.11 -15.64 -5.01
C LEU A 245 -13.38 -15.92 -6.49
N GLU A 246 -13.46 -17.19 -6.90
CA GLU A 246 -13.81 -17.60 -8.26
C GLU A 246 -15.18 -17.06 -8.68
N ILE A 247 -16.18 -17.20 -7.80
CA ILE A 247 -17.53 -16.68 -8.06
C ILE A 247 -17.54 -15.15 -8.15
N ARG A 248 -16.80 -14.46 -7.26
CA ARG A 248 -16.84 -12.99 -7.18
C ARG A 248 -16.01 -12.29 -8.27
N LEU A 249 -14.92 -12.93 -8.68
CA LEU A 249 -14.02 -12.37 -9.70
C LEU A 249 -14.32 -12.90 -11.11
N ASN A 250 -15.19 -13.91 -11.22
CA ASN A 250 -15.47 -14.64 -12.45
C ASN A 250 -14.16 -15.10 -13.13
N THR A 251 -13.27 -15.68 -12.35
CA THR A 251 -11.96 -16.18 -12.79
C THR A 251 -11.65 -17.50 -12.08
N ILE A 252 -10.80 -18.33 -12.70
CA ILE A 252 -10.30 -19.56 -12.07
C ILE A 252 -9.11 -19.17 -11.19
N VAL A 253 -9.08 -19.68 -9.96
CA VAL A 253 -7.96 -19.54 -9.03
C VAL A 253 -7.08 -20.78 -9.16
N THR A 254 -5.77 -20.57 -9.45
CA THR A 254 -4.82 -21.66 -9.61
C THR A 254 -4.65 -22.46 -8.31
N ASP A 255 -4.20 -23.72 -8.46
CA ASP A 255 -3.91 -24.55 -7.29
C ASP A 255 -2.76 -23.98 -6.47
N ASP A 256 -1.81 -23.27 -7.12
CA ASP A 256 -0.70 -22.58 -6.47
C ASP A 256 -1.18 -21.45 -5.58
N GLU A 257 -2.08 -20.60 -6.07
CA GLU A 257 -2.72 -19.55 -5.25
C GLU A 257 -3.54 -20.15 -4.10
N THR A 258 -4.19 -21.29 -4.33
CA THR A 258 -4.95 -21.99 -3.28
C THR A 258 -4.02 -22.51 -2.18
N ALA A 259 -2.88 -23.10 -2.54
CA ALA A 259 -1.88 -23.56 -1.57
C ALA A 259 -1.29 -22.38 -0.79
N TYR A 260 -1.05 -21.27 -1.45
CA TYR A 260 -0.56 -20.05 -0.81
C TYR A 260 -1.57 -19.48 0.19
N LEU A 261 -2.84 -19.41 -0.19
CA LEU A 261 -3.92 -19.04 0.73
C LEU A 261 -3.99 -19.99 1.92
N ALA A 262 -3.85 -21.31 1.71
CA ALA A 262 -3.89 -22.30 2.78
C ALA A 262 -2.74 -22.12 3.78
N LEU A 263 -1.53 -21.80 3.31
CA LEU A 263 -0.39 -21.50 4.16
C LEU A 263 -0.65 -20.28 5.07
N HIS A 264 -1.24 -19.24 4.51
CA HIS A 264 -1.59 -18.06 5.28
C HIS A 264 -2.73 -18.31 6.26
N VAL A 265 -3.75 -19.11 5.88
CA VAL A 265 -4.83 -19.49 6.77
C VAL A 265 -4.30 -20.35 7.94
N ALA A 266 -3.39 -21.29 7.70
CA ALA A 266 -2.76 -22.08 8.75
C ALA A 266 -2.00 -21.22 9.78
N ARG A 267 -1.37 -20.13 9.34
CA ARG A 267 -0.68 -19.19 10.25
C ARG A 267 -1.62 -18.37 11.13
N LEU A 268 -2.90 -18.20 10.72
CA LEU A 268 -3.88 -17.49 11.54
C LEU A 268 -4.28 -18.30 12.78
N THR A 269 -4.25 -19.62 12.68
CA THR A 269 -4.66 -20.54 13.75
C THR A 269 -3.50 -21.03 14.61
N SER A 270 -2.27 -21.05 14.10
CA SER A 270 -1.10 -21.56 14.82
C SER A 270 -0.64 -20.69 15.99
N SER A 271 -0.92 -19.38 15.98
CA SER A 271 -0.62 -18.49 17.10
C SER A 271 -1.43 -18.80 18.38
N LEU A 272 -2.57 -19.47 18.25
CA LEU A 272 -3.44 -19.86 19.36
C LEU A 272 -3.02 -21.17 20.00
N GLN A 273 -2.49 -22.12 19.22
CA GLN A 273 -1.97 -23.37 19.76
C GLN A 273 -0.71 -23.14 20.64
N GLN A 274 0.04 -22.07 20.37
CA GLN A 274 1.20 -21.71 21.22
C GLN A 274 0.77 -20.97 22.50
N ALA A 275 -0.29 -20.17 22.49
CA ALA A 275 -0.81 -19.51 23.70
C ALA A 275 -1.44 -20.50 24.68
N THR A 276 -2.18 -21.51 24.18
CA THR A 276 -2.80 -22.55 25.01
C THR A 276 -1.79 -23.55 25.60
N GLN A 277 -0.60 -23.71 24.97
CA GLN A 277 0.47 -24.54 25.52
C GLN A 277 1.36 -23.80 26.53
N SER A 278 1.30 -22.47 26.61
CA SER A 278 2.05 -21.67 27.57
C SER A 278 1.32 -21.50 28.90
N ASP A 279 0.00 -21.77 28.94
CA ASP A 279 -0.86 -21.64 30.14
C ASP A 279 -1.21 -23.02 30.76
N ALA A 280 -0.62 -24.11 30.28
CA ALA A 280 -0.78 -25.46 30.82
C ALA A 280 0.55 -25.98 31.38
#